data_d793f0b87aaaf6b6a36b599e52416b38
#
_entry.id   d793f0b87aaaf6b6a36b599e52416b38
#
_cell.length_a   1.000
_cell.length_b   1.000
_cell.length_c   1.000
_cell.angle_alpha   90.00
_cell.angle_beta   90.00
_cell.angle_gamma   90.00
#
_symmetry.space_group_name_H-M   'P 1'
#
loop_
_entity.id
_entity.type
_entity.pdbx_description
1 polymer ?
#
loop_
_entity_poly.entity_id
_entity_poly.type
_entity_poly.pdbx_seq_one_letter_code
_entity_poly.pdbx_strand_id
1 'polypeptide(L)'
;MLDQAFRATTVTPETPSSVEIAKTTSAPTGATVAPLTSPPTRAVTISREPDETPWRPLLQVDRVVWPNIFSRLQTTAPAAIQQMTDSLLSICASGSNILGLASCASGEGVTTLLLAAARKLLSQGRKVVLVDANWNNPQLAQSLGLLPQIGWEETLGGGLPLEEVVIESIADGLAILPVREPSANTIAQSQIAASFDILAREFDVVLVDLGSLDQVEDEDAFSYGAAARMDAVILVQNVRVTTPNRLAKVRQRLATSNLRYVGTIQNFVAG
;
A
#
# COMPACT_ATOMS: atom_id res chain seq x y z
N MET A 1 18.77 26.34 -12.21
CA MET A 1 17.45 26.55 -11.59
C MET A 1 16.64 25.26 -11.35
N LEU A 2 17.27 24.10 -11.38
CA LEU A 2 16.62 22.79 -11.14
C LEU A 2 16.93 22.20 -9.75
N ASP A 3 17.77 22.86 -8.96
CA ASP A 3 18.24 22.36 -7.66
C ASP A 3 17.22 22.49 -6.51
N GLN A 4 16.02 23.01 -6.78
CA GLN A 4 14.94 23.15 -5.79
C GLN A 4 13.73 22.28 -6.11
N ALA A 5 13.85 21.29 -6.99
CA ALA A 5 12.70 20.55 -7.51
C ALA A 5 12.10 19.54 -6.51
N PHE A 6 12.84 19.15 -5.48
CA PHE A 6 12.36 18.13 -4.52
C PHE A 6 12.97 18.36 -3.13
N ARG A 7 12.13 18.41 -2.12
CA ARG A 7 12.52 18.33 -0.70
C ARG A 7 11.68 17.26 -0.01
N ALA A 8 12.32 16.25 0.55
CA ALA A 8 11.69 15.38 1.52
C ALA A 8 11.69 16.11 2.87
N THR A 9 10.52 16.36 3.42
CA THR A 9 10.40 16.91 4.77
C THR A 9 10.49 15.74 5.75
N THR A 10 11.29 15.90 6.80
CA THR A 10 11.48 14.90 7.85
C THR A 10 10.13 14.44 8.39
N VAL A 11 9.89 13.14 8.35
CA VAL A 11 8.74 12.52 8.99
C VAL A 11 8.98 12.59 10.50
N THR A 12 8.29 13.51 11.18
CA THR A 12 8.29 13.56 12.64
C THR A 12 7.12 12.71 13.11
N PRO A 13 7.34 11.62 13.86
CA PRO A 13 6.24 10.84 14.41
C PRO A 13 5.53 11.66 15.49
N GLU A 14 4.26 11.99 15.28
CA GLU A 14 3.42 12.51 16.36
C GLU A 14 3.09 11.37 17.33
N THR A 15 3.41 11.59 18.60
CA THR A 15 3.15 10.65 19.69
C THR A 15 1.63 10.56 19.92
N PRO A 16 1.02 9.37 19.94
CA PRO A 16 -0.39 9.26 20.24
C PRO A 16 -0.65 9.60 21.71
N SER A 17 -1.56 10.54 21.95
CA SER A 17 -2.08 10.86 23.29
C SER A 17 -2.76 9.63 23.88
N SER A 18 -2.31 9.26 25.07
CA SER A 18 -2.83 8.16 25.89
C SER A 18 -4.28 8.45 26.29
N VAL A 19 -5.22 7.64 25.81
CA VAL A 19 -6.59 7.59 26.33
C VAL A 19 -6.63 6.55 27.43
N GLU A 20 -6.89 7.01 28.64
CA GLU A 20 -7.05 6.23 29.86
C GLU A 20 -8.41 5.52 29.82
N ILE A 21 -8.39 4.17 29.79
CA ILE A 21 -9.61 3.37 29.84
C ILE A 21 -9.91 3.04 31.30
N ALA A 22 -11.02 3.60 31.80
CA ALA A 22 -11.57 3.27 33.10
C ALA A 22 -12.08 1.83 33.17
N LYS A 23 -11.55 1.08 34.14
CA LYS A 23 -12.04 -0.26 34.52
C LYS A 23 -13.36 -0.15 35.25
N THR A 24 -14.39 -0.79 34.74
CA THR A 24 -15.61 -1.07 35.54
C THR A 24 -15.74 -2.57 35.74
N THR A 25 -15.63 -2.98 36.99
CA THR A 25 -15.81 -4.32 37.50
C THR A 25 -17.30 -4.52 37.85
N SER A 26 -17.92 -5.60 37.36
CA SER A 26 -19.03 -6.24 38.09
C SER A 26 -19.28 -7.63 37.52
N ALA A 27 -19.15 -8.63 38.39
CA ALA A 27 -19.61 -9.99 38.18
C ALA A 27 -21.09 -10.14 38.68
N PRO A 28 -21.85 -11.09 38.16
CA PRO A 28 -22.68 -11.88 39.05
C PRO A 28 -22.57 -13.41 38.92
N THR A 29 -22.70 -13.97 40.02
CA THR A 29 -22.85 -15.32 40.57
C THR A 29 -23.80 -16.27 39.81
N GLY A 30 -23.32 -17.49 39.56
CA GLY A 30 -23.97 -18.76 39.88
C GLY A 30 -25.15 -19.26 39.04
N ALA A 31 -24.92 -20.35 38.29
CA ALA A 31 -25.86 -21.45 38.13
C ALA A 31 -25.09 -22.70 37.69
N THR A 32 -25.11 -23.73 38.56
CA THR A 32 -24.59 -25.08 38.36
C THR A 32 -25.58 -25.86 37.50
N VAL A 33 -25.11 -26.41 36.37
CA VAL A 33 -25.81 -27.44 35.59
C VAL A 33 -24.86 -28.62 35.37
N ALA A 34 -25.33 -29.82 35.74
CA ALA A 34 -24.62 -31.09 35.68
C ALA A 34 -24.29 -31.55 34.24
N PRO A 35 -23.26 -32.41 34.05
CA PRO A 35 -22.77 -32.74 32.71
C PRO A 35 -23.57 -33.91 32.11
N LEU A 36 -24.03 -33.70 30.87
CA LEU A 36 -24.44 -34.78 29.95
C LEU A 36 -23.19 -35.30 29.22
N THR A 37 -22.84 -36.54 29.51
CA THR A 37 -21.77 -37.28 28.84
C THR A 37 -22.21 -37.68 27.44
N SER A 38 -21.57 -37.06 26.43
CA SER A 38 -21.61 -37.49 25.04
C SER A 38 -20.37 -38.35 24.73
N PRO A 39 -20.48 -39.39 23.87
CA PRO A 39 -19.35 -40.24 23.54
C PRO A 39 -18.28 -39.47 22.72
N PRO A 40 -17.00 -39.92 22.79
CA PRO A 40 -15.93 -39.19 22.11
C PRO A 40 -16.03 -39.35 20.59
N THR A 41 -16.43 -38.30 19.93
CA THR A 41 -16.24 -38.17 18.46
C THR A 41 -14.74 -38.00 18.20
N ARG A 42 -14.13 -39.04 17.64
CA ARG A 42 -12.74 -39.04 17.19
C ARG A 42 -12.61 -37.98 16.11
N ALA A 43 -12.15 -36.80 16.47
CA ALA A 43 -11.76 -35.78 15.52
C ALA A 43 -10.61 -36.31 14.66
N VAL A 44 -10.89 -36.54 13.39
CA VAL A 44 -9.84 -36.77 12.36
C VAL A 44 -9.22 -35.40 12.18
N THR A 45 -8.10 -35.17 12.85
CA THR A 45 -7.24 -34.03 12.58
C THR A 45 -6.58 -34.32 11.23
N ILE A 46 -7.12 -33.77 10.18
CA ILE A 46 -6.43 -33.67 8.90
C ILE A 46 -5.33 -32.62 9.14
N SER A 47 -4.15 -33.09 9.54
CA SER A 47 -2.93 -32.28 9.45
C SER A 47 -2.66 -32.08 7.96
N ARG A 48 -3.17 -30.99 7.41
CA ARG A 48 -2.69 -30.49 6.13
C ARG A 48 -1.29 -29.97 6.45
N GLU A 49 -0.26 -30.75 6.06
CA GLU A 49 1.09 -30.20 5.98
C GLU A 49 0.99 -28.95 5.09
N PRO A 50 1.55 -27.80 5.50
CA PRO A 50 1.60 -26.65 4.63
C PRO A 50 2.34 -27.09 3.36
N ASP A 51 1.69 -26.90 2.21
CA ASP A 51 2.29 -27.12 0.91
C ASP A 51 3.51 -26.18 0.83
N GLU A 52 4.71 -26.72 0.96
CA GLU A 52 5.97 -25.97 1.08
C GLU A 52 6.45 -25.39 -0.26
N THR A 53 5.58 -25.30 -1.25
CA THR A 53 5.92 -24.57 -2.47
C THR A 53 6.05 -23.09 -2.15
N PRO A 54 7.24 -22.49 -2.28
CA PRO A 54 7.41 -21.07 -2.02
C PRO A 54 6.50 -20.28 -2.94
N TRP A 55 5.77 -19.31 -2.36
CA TRP A 55 4.90 -18.43 -3.10
C TRP A 55 5.66 -17.70 -4.21
N ARG A 56 5.16 -17.75 -5.44
CA ARG A 56 5.78 -17.10 -6.60
C ARG A 56 4.71 -16.62 -7.58
N PRO A 57 4.88 -15.42 -8.15
CA PRO A 57 4.06 -14.97 -9.27
C PRO A 57 4.18 -15.96 -10.46
N LEU A 58 3.05 -16.28 -11.07
CA LEU A 58 3.00 -17.13 -12.27
C LEU A 58 3.19 -16.32 -13.56
N LEU A 59 2.85 -15.02 -13.52
CA LEU A 59 3.08 -14.11 -14.65
C LEU A 59 4.48 -13.51 -14.55
N GLN A 60 5.26 -13.68 -15.61
CA GLN A 60 6.64 -13.19 -15.65
C GLN A 60 6.91 -12.40 -16.94
N VAL A 61 7.70 -11.35 -16.80
CA VAL A 61 8.27 -10.58 -17.91
C VAL A 61 9.78 -10.47 -17.72
N ASP A 62 10.53 -10.39 -18.82
CA ASP A 62 11.99 -10.26 -18.72
C ASP A 62 12.40 -8.99 -17.96
N ARG A 63 11.82 -7.85 -18.35
CA ARG A 63 12.03 -6.55 -17.68
C ARG A 63 10.89 -5.59 -17.96
N VAL A 64 10.77 -4.59 -17.10
CA VAL A 64 9.86 -3.45 -17.30
C VAL A 64 10.55 -2.29 -18.03
N VAL A 65 9.76 -1.42 -18.63
CA VAL A 65 10.25 -0.19 -19.22
C VAL A 65 10.17 0.94 -18.21
N TRP A 66 11.31 1.24 -17.59
CA TRP A 66 11.37 2.37 -16.65
C TRP A 66 11.24 3.70 -17.36
N PRO A 67 10.34 4.60 -16.94
CA PRO A 67 10.22 5.94 -17.52
C PRO A 67 11.52 6.75 -17.44
N ASN A 68 11.83 7.51 -18.51
CA ASN A 68 13.05 8.31 -18.59
C ASN A 68 13.17 9.37 -17.48
N ILE A 69 12.06 9.77 -16.87
CA ILE A 69 12.05 10.71 -15.74
C ILE A 69 12.93 10.23 -14.59
N PHE A 70 13.09 8.91 -14.38
CA PHE A 70 13.90 8.38 -13.27
C PHE A 70 15.39 8.64 -13.46
N SER A 71 15.90 8.50 -14.67
CA SER A 71 17.30 8.87 -14.97
C SER A 71 17.55 10.34 -14.68
N ARG A 72 16.59 11.19 -15.00
CA ARG A 72 16.65 12.63 -14.69
C ARG A 72 16.60 12.89 -13.19
N LEU A 73 15.66 12.26 -12.47
CA LEU A 73 15.53 12.41 -11.01
C LEU A 73 16.79 11.94 -10.27
N GLN A 74 17.39 10.83 -10.71
CA GLN A 74 18.65 10.33 -10.14
C GLN A 74 19.81 11.31 -10.34
N THR A 75 19.79 12.08 -11.43
CA THR A 75 20.83 13.09 -11.70
C THR A 75 20.54 14.42 -11.00
N THR A 76 19.26 14.84 -10.96
CA THR A 76 18.89 16.19 -10.48
C THR A 76 18.55 16.24 -9.00
N ALA A 77 18.09 15.13 -8.40
CA ALA A 77 17.65 15.09 -7.01
C ALA A 77 18.07 13.79 -6.26
N PRO A 78 19.32 13.30 -6.39
CA PRO A 78 19.73 12.03 -5.81
C PRO A 78 19.61 12.00 -4.27
N ALA A 79 19.96 13.11 -3.62
CA ALA A 79 19.88 13.22 -2.16
C ALA A 79 18.43 13.16 -1.67
N ALA A 80 17.49 13.76 -2.36
CA ALA A 80 16.08 13.76 -2.00
C ALA A 80 15.46 12.37 -2.18
N ILE A 81 15.81 11.64 -3.26
CA ILE A 81 15.37 10.24 -3.43
C ILE A 81 15.97 9.36 -2.33
N GLN A 82 17.24 9.53 -2.00
CA GLN A 82 17.86 8.79 -0.92
C GLN A 82 17.16 9.05 0.42
N GLN A 83 16.94 10.32 0.78
CA GLN A 83 16.25 10.70 2.01
C GLN A 83 14.82 10.14 2.07
N MET A 84 14.07 10.19 0.97
CA MET A 84 12.75 9.58 0.88
C MET A 84 12.83 8.07 1.15
N THR A 85 13.75 7.38 0.48
CA THR A 85 13.92 5.93 0.62
C THR A 85 14.34 5.54 2.04
N ASP A 86 15.26 6.29 2.66
CA ASP A 86 15.69 6.06 4.05
C ASP A 86 14.54 6.26 5.03
N SER A 87 13.67 7.26 4.77
CA SER A 87 12.45 7.48 5.57
C SER A 87 11.48 6.30 5.45
N LEU A 88 11.26 5.76 4.24
CA LEU A 88 10.43 4.57 4.02
C LEU A 88 11.00 3.36 4.76
N LEU A 89 12.29 3.11 4.66
CA LEU A 89 12.96 2.01 5.36
C LEU A 89 12.90 2.16 6.89
N SER A 90 12.99 3.39 7.41
CA SER A 90 12.82 3.66 8.84
C SER A 90 11.42 3.28 9.33
N ILE A 91 10.38 3.50 8.52
CA ILE A 91 9.01 3.05 8.82
C ILE A 91 8.96 1.52 8.79
N CYS A 92 9.56 0.88 7.78
CA CYS A 92 9.62 -0.58 7.68
C CYS A 92 10.34 -1.23 8.87
N ALA A 93 11.40 -0.61 9.38
CA ALA A 93 12.15 -1.11 10.53
C ALA A 93 11.31 -1.19 11.83
N SER A 94 10.19 -0.47 11.90
CA SER A 94 9.22 -0.56 13.00
C SER A 94 8.22 -1.72 12.88
N GLY A 95 8.40 -2.61 11.90
CA GLY A 95 7.51 -3.74 11.63
C GLY A 95 6.35 -3.41 10.68
N SER A 96 6.43 -2.29 10.00
CA SER A 96 5.42 -1.78 9.06
C SER A 96 5.96 -1.85 7.65
N ASN A 97 5.47 -2.74 6.80
CA ASN A 97 5.99 -2.90 5.44
C ASN A 97 4.98 -2.58 4.32
N ILE A 98 3.74 -2.24 4.65
CA ILE A 98 2.72 -1.82 3.69
C ILE A 98 2.59 -0.30 3.72
N LEU A 99 3.14 0.36 2.70
CA LEU A 99 3.27 1.81 2.65
C LEU A 99 2.44 2.39 1.49
N GLY A 100 1.42 3.18 1.82
CA GLY A 100 0.59 3.87 0.83
C GLY A 100 1.11 5.27 0.50
N LEU A 101 1.17 5.60 -0.78
CA LEU A 101 1.39 6.95 -1.26
C LEU A 101 0.09 7.48 -1.87
N ALA A 102 -0.31 8.67 -1.43
CA ALA A 102 -1.52 9.34 -1.91
C ALA A 102 -1.26 10.82 -2.17
N SER A 103 -2.14 11.49 -2.88
CA SER A 103 -2.06 12.94 -3.07
C SER A 103 -3.39 13.65 -2.79
N CYS A 104 -3.33 14.97 -2.74
CA CYS A 104 -4.53 15.81 -2.61
C CYS A 104 -5.23 16.02 -3.95
N ALA A 105 -4.50 15.88 -5.07
CA ALA A 105 -5.04 16.07 -6.42
C ALA A 105 -4.37 15.12 -7.41
N SER A 106 -5.07 14.82 -8.50
CA SER A 106 -4.49 14.07 -9.61
C SER A 106 -3.30 14.82 -10.20
N GLY A 107 -2.28 14.08 -10.66
CA GLY A 107 -1.09 14.66 -11.31
C GLY A 107 -0.05 15.24 -10.33
N GLU A 108 -0.16 15.06 -9.03
CA GLU A 108 0.84 15.53 -8.06
C GLU A 108 2.11 14.66 -8.01
N GLY A 109 2.15 13.55 -8.78
CA GLY A 109 3.35 12.75 -8.97
C GLY A 109 3.46 11.52 -8.07
N VAL A 110 2.35 11.01 -7.50
CA VAL A 110 2.31 9.82 -6.66
C VAL A 110 3.01 8.64 -7.33
N THR A 111 2.53 8.21 -8.50
CA THR A 111 3.09 7.10 -9.27
C THR A 111 4.57 7.30 -9.58
N THR A 112 4.97 8.53 -9.96
CA THR A 112 6.36 8.85 -10.27
C THR A 112 7.27 8.67 -9.06
N LEU A 113 6.88 9.18 -7.89
CA LEU A 113 7.67 9.07 -6.67
C LEU A 113 7.68 7.64 -6.13
N LEU A 114 6.56 6.94 -6.23
CA LEU A 114 6.45 5.53 -5.86
C LEU A 114 7.41 4.67 -6.69
N LEU A 115 7.45 4.85 -8.00
CA LEU A 115 8.36 4.15 -8.89
C LEU A 115 9.83 4.54 -8.63
N ALA A 116 10.12 5.81 -8.31
CA ALA A 116 11.47 6.25 -7.95
C ALA A 116 11.95 5.59 -6.66
N ALA A 117 11.06 5.50 -5.65
CA ALA A 117 11.34 4.80 -4.40
C ALA A 117 11.58 3.30 -4.64
N ALA A 118 10.71 2.64 -5.41
CA ALA A 118 10.84 1.24 -5.74
C ALA A 118 12.19 0.92 -6.38
N ARG A 119 12.57 1.67 -7.42
CA ARG A 119 13.85 1.48 -8.11
C ARG A 119 15.04 1.64 -7.17
N LYS A 120 14.98 2.59 -6.24
CA LYS A 120 16.03 2.80 -5.25
C LYS A 120 16.09 1.66 -4.24
N LEU A 121 14.95 1.19 -3.72
CA LEU A 121 14.86 0.04 -2.82
C LEU A 121 15.39 -1.24 -3.46
N LEU A 122 15.02 -1.51 -4.71
CA LEU A 122 15.54 -2.65 -5.50
C LEU A 122 17.06 -2.59 -5.63
N SER A 123 17.65 -1.39 -5.89
CA SER A 123 19.09 -1.21 -5.95
C SER A 123 19.82 -1.46 -4.62
N GLN A 124 19.07 -1.48 -3.51
CA GLN A 124 19.55 -1.82 -2.17
C GLN A 124 19.28 -3.29 -1.81
N GLY A 125 18.84 -4.11 -2.77
CA GLY A 125 18.59 -5.54 -2.60
C GLY A 125 17.29 -5.88 -1.87
N ARG A 126 16.32 -4.94 -1.78
CA ARG A 126 15.02 -5.20 -1.17
C ARG A 126 14.08 -5.89 -2.15
N LYS A 127 13.30 -6.85 -1.67
CA LYS A 127 12.17 -7.40 -2.41
C LYS A 127 11.00 -6.42 -2.35
N VAL A 128 10.60 -5.88 -3.50
CA VAL A 128 9.58 -4.84 -3.59
C VAL A 128 8.43 -5.32 -4.45
N VAL A 129 7.21 -5.09 -3.98
CA VAL A 129 6.00 -5.18 -4.79
C VAL A 129 5.32 -3.82 -4.87
N LEU A 130 4.87 -3.48 -6.08
CA LEU A 130 4.05 -2.30 -6.36
C LEU A 130 2.61 -2.72 -6.50
N VAL A 131 1.71 -2.06 -5.81
CA VAL A 131 0.27 -2.30 -5.88
C VAL A 131 -0.43 -1.08 -6.44
N ASP A 132 -1.17 -1.25 -7.53
CA ASP A 132 -2.05 -0.21 -8.04
C ASP A 132 -3.37 -0.25 -7.26
N ALA A 133 -3.59 0.70 -6.37
CA ALA A 133 -4.84 0.91 -5.67
C ALA A 133 -5.52 2.22 -6.08
N ASN A 134 -5.05 2.84 -7.14
CA ASN A 134 -5.68 4.00 -7.77
C ASN A 134 -6.82 3.56 -8.69
N TRP A 135 -7.89 3.06 -8.07
CA TRP A 135 -9.02 2.43 -8.77
C TRP A 135 -9.69 3.33 -9.79
N ASN A 136 -9.67 4.64 -9.56
CA ASN A 136 -10.30 5.59 -10.48
C ASN A 136 -9.47 5.87 -11.74
N ASN A 137 -8.15 5.67 -11.65
CA ASN A 137 -7.24 5.93 -12.76
C ASN A 137 -5.97 5.07 -12.64
N PRO A 138 -6.08 3.74 -12.82
CA PRO A 138 -4.95 2.84 -12.70
C PRO A 138 -3.95 3.09 -13.83
N GLN A 139 -2.72 3.46 -13.48
CA GLN A 139 -1.68 3.80 -14.47
C GLN A 139 -0.33 3.14 -14.15
N LEU A 140 -0.24 2.41 -13.06
CA LEU A 140 1.04 1.86 -12.60
C LEU A 140 1.66 0.92 -13.63
N ALA A 141 0.91 -0.07 -14.10
CA ALA A 141 1.38 -1.02 -15.10
C ALA A 141 1.75 -0.34 -16.42
N GLN A 142 0.91 0.55 -16.92
CA GLN A 142 1.15 1.30 -18.15
C GLN A 142 2.41 2.17 -18.04
N SER A 143 2.66 2.78 -16.88
CA SER A 143 3.86 3.57 -16.61
C SER A 143 5.16 2.75 -16.71
N LEU A 144 5.06 1.43 -16.55
CA LEU A 144 6.15 0.46 -16.68
C LEU A 144 6.17 -0.26 -18.03
N GLY A 145 5.34 0.19 -19.00
CA GLY A 145 5.24 -0.40 -20.32
C GLY A 145 4.53 -1.75 -20.35
N LEU A 146 3.75 -2.08 -19.32
CA LEU A 146 2.99 -3.32 -19.22
C LEU A 146 1.54 -3.10 -19.68
N LEU A 147 0.98 -4.14 -20.32
CA LEU A 147 -0.42 -4.20 -20.74
C LEU A 147 -1.06 -5.48 -20.16
N PRO A 148 -1.38 -5.49 -18.86
CA PRO A 148 -1.92 -6.67 -18.21
C PRO A 148 -3.28 -7.06 -18.78
N GLN A 149 -3.50 -8.38 -18.96
CA GLN A 149 -4.79 -8.92 -19.42
C GLN A 149 -5.72 -9.24 -18.25
N ILE A 150 -5.16 -9.38 -17.07
CA ILE A 150 -5.82 -9.62 -15.78
C ILE A 150 -5.22 -8.69 -14.72
N GLY A 151 -5.97 -8.41 -13.69
CA GLY A 151 -5.55 -7.53 -12.62
C GLY A 151 -6.09 -7.93 -11.24
N TRP A 152 -5.86 -7.12 -10.25
CA TRP A 152 -6.25 -7.37 -8.88
C TRP A 152 -7.77 -7.54 -8.71
N GLU A 153 -8.56 -6.91 -9.59
CA GLU A 153 -10.03 -7.06 -9.65
C GLU A 153 -10.45 -8.52 -9.76
N GLU A 154 -9.68 -9.36 -10.46
CA GLU A 154 -10.00 -10.79 -10.60
C GLU A 154 -9.80 -11.56 -9.29
N THR A 155 -8.78 -11.22 -8.51
CA THR A 155 -8.60 -11.78 -7.17
C THR A 155 -9.67 -11.28 -6.21
N LEU A 156 -9.98 -9.99 -6.24
CA LEU A 156 -10.97 -9.37 -5.38
C LEU A 156 -12.40 -9.85 -5.68
N GLY A 157 -12.65 -10.25 -6.92
CA GLY A 157 -13.89 -10.93 -7.33
C GLY A 157 -13.95 -12.42 -6.94
N GLY A 158 -12.89 -12.97 -6.36
CA GLY A 158 -12.80 -14.37 -5.93
C GLY A 158 -12.53 -15.35 -7.08
N GLY A 159 -12.12 -14.86 -8.26
CA GLY A 159 -11.88 -15.69 -9.43
C GLY A 159 -10.49 -16.31 -9.48
N LEU A 160 -9.46 -15.51 -9.20
CA LEU A 160 -8.07 -15.93 -9.34
C LEU A 160 -7.26 -15.75 -8.02
N PRO A 161 -6.34 -16.67 -7.73
CA PRO A 161 -5.38 -16.49 -6.64
C PRO A 161 -4.38 -15.36 -6.99
N LEU A 162 -3.79 -14.77 -5.97
CA LEU A 162 -2.91 -13.61 -6.12
C LEU A 162 -1.67 -13.90 -6.99
N GLU A 163 -1.17 -15.13 -6.96
CA GLU A 163 -0.03 -15.61 -7.75
C GLU A 163 -0.28 -15.52 -9.26
N GLU A 164 -1.54 -15.63 -9.67
CA GLU A 164 -1.94 -15.59 -11.09
C GLU A 164 -2.13 -14.17 -11.62
N VAL A 165 -2.18 -13.16 -10.74
CA VAL A 165 -2.39 -11.76 -11.15
C VAL A 165 -1.19 -10.86 -10.90
N VAL A 166 -0.28 -11.25 -9.99
CA VAL A 166 0.99 -10.53 -9.78
C VAL A 166 1.94 -10.83 -10.93
N ILE A 167 2.53 -9.77 -11.48
CA ILE A 167 3.53 -9.84 -12.56
C ILE A 167 4.93 -9.65 -11.96
N GLU A 168 5.84 -10.58 -12.19
CA GLU A 168 7.24 -10.47 -11.79
C GLU A 168 8.11 -10.03 -12.98
N SER A 169 8.87 -8.95 -12.81
CA SER A 169 9.97 -8.58 -13.71
C SER A 169 11.26 -9.22 -13.24
N ILE A 170 11.72 -10.25 -13.97
CA ILE A 170 12.85 -11.10 -13.56
C ILE A 170 14.16 -10.27 -13.47
N ALA A 171 14.46 -9.48 -14.50
CA ALA A 171 15.70 -8.72 -14.55
C ALA A 171 15.74 -7.53 -13.57
N ASP A 172 14.58 -7.01 -13.19
CA ASP A 172 14.49 -5.88 -12.26
C ASP A 172 14.31 -6.34 -10.81
N GLY A 173 13.88 -7.58 -10.56
CA GLY A 173 13.52 -8.10 -9.23
C GLY A 173 12.29 -7.40 -8.65
N LEU A 174 11.39 -6.91 -9.51
CA LEU A 174 10.21 -6.14 -9.16
C LEU A 174 8.95 -6.95 -9.38
N ALA A 175 8.05 -6.97 -8.40
CA ALA A 175 6.70 -7.47 -8.57
C ALA A 175 5.68 -6.34 -8.70
N ILE A 176 4.64 -6.54 -9.49
CA ILE A 176 3.58 -5.57 -9.73
C ILE A 176 2.23 -6.24 -9.62
N LEU A 177 1.34 -5.71 -8.78
CA LEU A 177 -0.07 -6.07 -8.73
C LEU A 177 -0.87 -4.97 -9.43
N PRO A 178 -1.23 -5.16 -10.71
CA PRO A 178 -1.92 -4.14 -11.50
C PRO A 178 -3.44 -4.18 -11.24
N VAL A 179 -4.10 -3.08 -11.52
CA VAL A 179 -5.54 -3.01 -11.83
C VAL A 179 -5.68 -2.75 -13.32
N ARG A 180 -6.53 -3.51 -14.00
CA ARG A 180 -6.81 -3.37 -15.43
C ARG A 180 -8.09 -2.58 -15.70
N GLU A 181 -9.19 -3.09 -15.18
CA GLU A 181 -10.50 -2.50 -15.34
C GLU A 181 -11.19 -2.36 -13.99
N PRO A 182 -11.28 -1.14 -13.45
CA PRO A 182 -11.98 -0.91 -12.21
C PRO A 182 -13.43 -1.37 -12.31
N SER A 183 -13.81 -2.37 -11.54
CA SER A 183 -15.19 -2.85 -11.47
C SER A 183 -15.98 -2.04 -10.45
N ALA A 184 -17.22 -1.67 -10.79
CA ALA A 184 -18.14 -1.03 -9.86
C ALA A 184 -18.71 -2.01 -8.79
N ASN A 185 -18.29 -3.26 -8.81
CA ASN A 185 -18.74 -4.27 -7.84
C ASN A 185 -18.24 -3.91 -6.44
N THR A 186 -19.08 -4.13 -5.45
CA THR A 186 -18.70 -3.97 -4.03
C THR A 186 -17.59 -4.97 -3.69
N ILE A 187 -16.40 -4.47 -3.44
CA ILE A 187 -15.25 -5.28 -3.08
C ILE A 187 -15.26 -5.48 -1.56
N ALA A 188 -15.18 -6.74 -1.13
CA ALA A 188 -15.13 -7.04 0.28
C ALA A 188 -13.78 -6.62 0.90
N GLN A 189 -13.83 -5.84 1.97
CA GLN A 189 -12.65 -5.39 2.73
C GLN A 189 -11.76 -6.57 3.19
N SER A 190 -12.37 -7.74 3.44
CA SER A 190 -11.64 -8.96 3.80
C SER A 190 -10.74 -9.48 2.68
N GLN A 191 -11.12 -9.31 1.41
CA GLN A 191 -10.32 -9.76 0.26
C GLN A 191 -9.11 -8.83 0.04
N ILE A 192 -9.32 -7.51 0.23
CA ILE A 192 -8.22 -6.54 0.24
C ILE A 192 -7.23 -6.91 1.34
N ALA A 193 -7.72 -7.17 2.55
CA ALA A 193 -6.90 -7.55 3.68
C ALA A 193 -6.07 -8.81 3.40
N ALA A 194 -6.71 -9.88 2.89
CA ALA A 194 -6.04 -11.14 2.59
C ALA A 194 -4.92 -10.96 1.55
N SER A 195 -5.15 -10.12 0.52
CA SER A 195 -4.11 -9.80 -0.48
C SER A 195 -2.90 -9.14 0.17
N PHE A 196 -3.11 -8.12 1.02
CA PHE A 196 -2.01 -7.45 1.71
C PHE A 196 -1.30 -8.35 2.72
N ASP A 197 -2.02 -9.23 3.42
CA ASP A 197 -1.42 -10.20 4.35
C ASP A 197 -0.47 -11.19 3.62
N ILE A 198 -0.78 -11.57 2.38
CA ILE A 198 0.11 -12.38 1.54
C ILE A 198 1.32 -11.55 1.12
N LEU A 199 1.11 -10.37 0.53
CA LEU A 199 2.18 -9.53 0.03
C LEU A 199 3.15 -9.11 1.13
N ALA A 200 2.65 -8.79 2.33
CA ALA A 200 3.48 -8.39 3.47
C ALA A 200 4.39 -9.50 3.98
N ARG A 201 4.04 -10.77 3.76
CA ARG A 201 4.88 -11.93 4.11
C ARG A 201 5.95 -12.21 3.06
N GLU A 202 5.65 -11.97 1.79
CA GLU A 202 6.51 -12.36 0.68
C GLU A 202 7.51 -11.28 0.25
N PHE A 203 7.22 -10.00 0.58
CA PHE A 203 8.01 -8.85 0.18
C PHE A 203 8.50 -8.04 1.37
N ASP A 204 9.73 -7.50 1.27
CA ASP A 204 10.30 -6.62 2.29
C ASP A 204 9.55 -5.29 2.37
N VAL A 205 9.06 -4.80 1.21
CA VAL A 205 8.33 -3.54 1.09
C VAL A 205 7.19 -3.67 0.09
N VAL A 206 5.99 -3.34 0.53
CA VAL A 206 4.79 -3.23 -0.29
C VAL A 206 4.50 -1.74 -0.49
N LEU A 207 4.69 -1.24 -1.70
CA LEU A 207 4.41 0.15 -2.06
C LEU A 207 3.07 0.24 -2.79
N VAL A 208 2.15 1.04 -2.27
CA VAL A 208 0.77 1.12 -2.77
C VAL A 208 0.49 2.51 -3.36
N ASP A 209 0.13 2.56 -4.63
CA ASP A 209 -0.36 3.77 -5.28
C ASP A 209 -1.84 3.95 -4.96
N LEU A 210 -2.16 4.89 -4.08
CA LEU A 210 -3.53 5.23 -3.68
C LEU A 210 -4.13 6.32 -4.58
N GLY A 211 -3.33 6.93 -5.46
CA GLY A 211 -3.77 8.03 -6.29
C GLY A 211 -4.15 9.30 -5.53
N SER A 212 -5.20 9.98 -5.99
CA SER A 212 -5.69 11.20 -5.38
C SER A 212 -6.87 10.91 -4.44
N LEU A 213 -6.80 11.42 -3.21
CA LEU A 213 -7.84 11.26 -2.19
C LEU A 213 -8.88 12.41 -2.17
N ASP A 214 -8.74 13.41 -3.04
CA ASP A 214 -9.58 14.61 -3.01
C ASP A 214 -10.98 14.41 -3.62
N GLN A 215 -11.07 13.55 -4.65
CA GLN A 215 -12.30 13.35 -5.41
C GLN A 215 -13.19 12.24 -4.85
N VAL A 216 -12.78 11.61 -3.77
CA VAL A 216 -13.52 10.52 -3.17
C VAL A 216 -14.53 11.11 -2.19
N GLU A 217 -15.77 11.28 -2.62
CA GLU A 217 -16.84 11.81 -1.79
C GLU A 217 -17.38 10.79 -0.78
N ASP A 218 -17.28 9.50 -1.10
CA ASP A 218 -17.75 8.41 -0.26
C ASP A 218 -16.59 7.74 0.49
N GLU A 219 -16.76 7.54 1.81
CA GLU A 219 -15.82 6.82 2.67
C GLU A 219 -15.65 5.34 2.27
N ASP A 220 -16.57 4.81 1.48
CA ASP A 220 -16.57 3.44 0.97
C ASP A 220 -15.75 3.24 -0.31
N ALA A 221 -15.13 4.29 -0.84
CA ALA A 221 -14.32 4.15 -2.03
C ALA A 221 -13.13 3.20 -1.82
N PHE A 222 -12.83 2.42 -2.84
CA PHE A 222 -11.79 1.40 -2.82
C PHE A 222 -10.44 1.92 -2.30
N SER A 223 -10.03 3.11 -2.73
CA SER A 223 -8.76 3.71 -2.29
C SER A 223 -8.72 3.95 -0.78
N TYR A 224 -9.83 4.32 -0.13
CA TYR A 224 -9.91 4.43 1.32
C TYR A 224 -9.95 3.06 1.99
N GLY A 225 -10.64 2.10 1.40
CA GLY A 225 -10.64 0.72 1.86
C GLY A 225 -9.25 0.09 1.83
N ALA A 226 -8.51 0.30 0.75
CA ALA A 226 -7.12 -0.11 0.64
C ALA A 226 -6.25 0.66 1.66
N ALA A 227 -6.41 1.99 1.77
CA ALA A 227 -5.65 2.80 2.70
C ALA A 227 -5.83 2.37 4.17
N ALA A 228 -7.01 1.87 4.55
CA ALA A 228 -7.27 1.35 5.90
C ALA A 228 -6.43 0.10 6.26
N ARG A 229 -5.80 -0.53 5.27
CA ARG A 229 -4.89 -1.68 5.46
C ARG A 229 -3.42 -1.29 5.41
N MET A 230 -3.11 -0.01 5.17
CA MET A 230 -1.74 0.46 5.17
C MET A 230 -1.18 0.58 6.59
N ASP A 231 0.04 0.17 6.77
CA ASP A 231 0.77 0.45 8.00
C ASP A 231 1.09 1.93 8.14
N ALA A 232 1.30 2.59 7.01
CA ALA A 232 1.53 4.03 6.95
C ALA A 232 1.05 4.62 5.63
N VAL A 233 0.49 5.83 5.67
CA VAL A 233 0.11 6.62 4.50
C VAL A 233 0.95 7.90 4.44
N ILE A 234 1.51 8.16 3.28
CA ILE A 234 2.36 9.32 2.99
C ILE A 234 1.67 10.18 1.94
N LEU A 235 1.50 11.47 2.20
CA LEU A 235 0.93 12.39 1.22
C LEU A 235 2.03 12.96 0.31
N VAL A 236 1.79 12.91 -0.98
CA VAL A 236 2.56 13.62 -1.99
C VAL A 236 1.86 14.95 -2.25
N GLN A 237 2.59 16.03 -2.11
CA GLN A 237 2.07 17.40 -2.30
C GLN A 237 2.85 18.10 -3.39
N ASN A 238 2.17 18.59 -4.43
CA ASN A 238 2.74 19.60 -5.30
C ASN A 238 2.49 20.98 -4.69
N VAL A 239 3.53 21.58 -4.11
CA VAL A 239 3.40 22.87 -3.39
C VAL A 239 2.95 24.03 -4.27
N ARG A 240 3.01 23.90 -5.60
CA ARG A 240 2.56 24.92 -6.54
C ARG A 240 1.07 24.83 -6.86
N VAL A 241 0.46 23.68 -6.61
CA VAL A 241 -0.94 23.36 -6.97
C VAL A 241 -1.80 23.15 -5.74
N THR A 242 -1.29 22.41 -4.75
CA THR A 242 -2.07 22.08 -3.56
C THR A 242 -2.11 23.22 -2.58
N THR A 243 -3.30 23.77 -2.37
CA THR A 243 -3.51 24.82 -1.35
C THR A 243 -3.43 24.24 0.07
N PRO A 244 -3.01 25.05 1.07
CA PRO A 244 -2.99 24.62 2.47
C PRO A 244 -4.33 24.08 2.97
N ASN A 245 -5.44 24.67 2.56
CA ASN A 245 -6.79 24.24 2.95
C ASN A 245 -7.13 22.85 2.39
N ARG A 246 -6.73 22.56 1.15
CA ARG A 246 -6.94 21.25 0.53
C ARG A 246 -6.13 20.18 1.26
N LEU A 247 -4.88 20.46 1.54
CA LEU A 247 -4.02 19.58 2.33
C LEU A 247 -4.59 19.31 3.72
N ALA A 248 -5.06 20.36 4.42
CA ALA A 248 -5.66 20.21 5.73
C ALA A 248 -6.92 19.33 5.70
N LYS A 249 -7.78 19.49 4.68
CA LYS A 249 -8.99 18.69 4.49
C LYS A 249 -8.64 17.19 4.30
N VAL A 250 -7.64 16.87 3.46
CA VAL A 250 -7.22 15.49 3.25
C VAL A 250 -6.61 14.89 4.52
N ARG A 251 -5.75 15.64 5.22
CA ARG A 251 -5.19 15.19 6.52
C ARG A 251 -6.28 14.92 7.55
N GLN A 252 -7.29 15.77 7.63
CA GLN A 252 -8.42 15.57 8.53
C GLN A 252 -9.20 14.30 8.18
N ARG A 253 -9.44 14.03 6.90
CA ARG A 253 -10.09 12.79 6.45
C ARG A 253 -9.26 11.55 6.83
N LEU A 254 -7.95 11.55 6.59
CA LEU A 254 -7.08 10.46 7.00
C LEU A 254 -7.15 10.21 8.50
N ALA A 255 -7.16 11.27 9.32
CA ALA A 255 -7.27 11.16 10.76
C ALA A 255 -8.63 10.59 11.22
N THR A 256 -9.75 11.01 10.59
CA THR A 256 -11.09 10.49 10.91
C THR A 256 -11.27 9.03 10.49
N SER A 257 -10.61 8.59 9.43
CA SER A 257 -10.62 7.20 8.96
C SER A 257 -9.65 6.29 9.72
N ASN A 258 -9.08 6.77 10.82
CA ASN A 258 -8.09 6.05 11.63
C ASN A 258 -6.86 5.54 10.85
N LEU A 259 -6.49 6.24 9.78
CA LEU A 259 -5.34 5.92 8.94
C LEU A 259 -4.07 6.52 9.56
N ARG A 260 -3.02 5.72 9.64
CA ARG A 260 -1.73 6.16 10.14
C ARG A 260 -1.04 7.07 9.11
N TYR A 261 -1.37 8.36 9.12
CA TYR A 261 -0.65 9.37 8.37
C TYR A 261 0.71 9.64 9.02
N VAL A 262 1.80 9.52 8.26
CA VAL A 262 3.17 9.64 8.78
C VAL A 262 3.95 10.83 8.24
N GLY A 263 3.46 11.50 7.20
CA GLY A 263 4.14 12.69 6.69
C GLY A 263 3.79 13.08 5.26
N THR A 264 4.46 14.13 4.78
CA THR A 264 4.27 14.66 3.42
C THR A 264 5.58 14.70 2.67
N ILE A 265 5.57 14.21 1.43
CA ILE A 265 6.62 14.42 0.45
C ILE A 265 6.24 15.61 -0.41
N GLN A 266 7.07 16.63 -0.44
CA GLN A 266 6.83 17.81 -1.28
C GLN A 266 7.45 17.60 -2.67
N ASN A 267 6.62 17.70 -3.69
CA ASN A 267 7.00 17.61 -5.08
C ASN A 267 6.81 18.98 -5.77
N PHE A 268 7.83 19.43 -6.48
CA PHE A 268 7.83 20.70 -7.19
C PHE A 268 7.80 20.49 -8.71
N VAL A 269 6.79 19.81 -9.19
CA VAL A 269 6.63 19.63 -10.63
C VAL A 269 6.34 20.98 -11.25
N ALA A 270 7.13 21.36 -12.27
CA ALA A 270 6.80 22.47 -13.12
C ALA A 270 5.56 22.06 -13.92
N GLY A 271 4.47 22.75 -13.69
CA GLY A 271 3.28 22.63 -14.51
C GLY A 271 3.49 23.22 -15.88
#